data_df0dd211de80cc231089b12f21e20cfc
#
_entry.id   df0dd211de80cc231089b12f21e20cfc
#
_cell.length_a   1.000
_cell.length_b   1.000
_cell.length_c   1.000
_cell.angle_alpha   90.00
_cell.angle_beta   90.00
_cell.angle_gamma   90.00
#
_symmetry.space_group_name_H-M   'P 1'
#
loop_
_entity.id
_entity.type
_entity.pdbx_description
1 polymer ?
#
loop_
_entity_poly.entity_id
_entity_poly.type
_entity_poly.pdbx_seq_one_letter_code
_entity_poly.pdbx_strand_id
1 'polypeptide(L)'
;MTPSPQVAPAPQAKRILVVEDELMIRMLLEGMLGELGYTVAAEAARIDEALAAAKTADFDLAILDVNLNGQPISPVADALVARGTPFVFATGYGERGLPELYRDRPTLKKPFQLDGLRRMLQTALDGK
;
A
#
# COMPACT_ATOMS: atom_id res chain seq x y z
N MET A 1 31.72 -20.24 -15.78
CA MET A 1 31.60 -19.73 -15.24
C MET A 1 30.82 -19.80 -14.43
N THR A 2 30.83 -19.62 -13.69
CA THR A 2 30.06 -19.76 -12.89
C THR A 2 29.45 -18.82 -12.55
N PRO A 3 28.68 -18.78 -12.48
CA PRO A 3 27.99 -18.00 -12.18
C PRO A 3 27.90 -17.74 -11.02
N SER A 4 27.77 -17.16 -10.78
CA SER A 4 27.58 -16.83 -9.81
C SER A 4 27.08 -17.42 -9.09
N PRO A 5 27.25 -17.41 -8.49
CA PRO A 5 26.94 -17.94 -7.68
C PRO A 5 25.91 -18.12 -7.51
N GLN A 6 25.85 -18.78 -7.64
CA GLN A 6 24.92 -19.15 -7.39
C GLN A 6 24.50 -19.08 -6.24
N VAL A 7 24.60 -18.15 -5.77
CA VAL A 7 23.95 -17.83 -4.69
C VAL A 7 22.54 -17.93 -4.96
N ALA A 8 21.73 -18.34 -4.08
CA ALA A 8 20.31 -18.26 -4.20
C ALA A 8 19.97 -16.82 -4.46
N PRO A 9 19.04 -16.55 -5.33
CA PRO A 9 18.62 -15.18 -5.53
C PRO A 9 18.17 -14.57 -4.22
N ALA A 10 18.49 -13.33 -4.00
CA ALA A 10 17.99 -12.63 -2.85
C ALA A 10 16.47 -12.67 -2.88
N PRO A 11 15.82 -12.72 -1.74
CA PRO A 11 14.36 -12.64 -1.72
C PRO A 11 13.93 -11.39 -2.46
N GLN A 12 12.92 -11.52 -3.28
CA GLN A 12 12.42 -10.37 -4.00
C GLN A 12 11.77 -9.40 -3.03
N ALA A 13 12.00 -8.13 -3.28
CA ALA A 13 11.36 -7.10 -2.47
C ALA A 13 9.85 -7.21 -2.65
N LYS A 14 9.11 -7.01 -1.56
CA LYS A 14 7.68 -6.97 -1.64
C LYS A 14 7.24 -5.76 -2.46
N ARG A 15 6.17 -5.92 -3.19
CA ARG A 15 5.69 -4.94 -4.15
C ARG A 15 4.43 -4.27 -3.61
N ILE A 16 4.41 -2.96 -3.68
CA ILE A 16 3.38 -2.16 -3.02
C ILE A 16 2.60 -1.37 -4.06
N LEU A 17 1.28 -1.42 -3.98
CA LEU A 17 0.41 -0.52 -4.72
C LEU A 17 0.15 0.70 -3.84
N VAL A 18 0.41 1.90 -4.36
CA VAL A 18 0.19 3.14 -3.62
C VAL A 18 -0.97 3.88 -4.25
N VAL A 19 -2.00 4.13 -3.46
CA VAL A 19 -3.19 4.85 -3.90
C VAL A 19 -3.29 6.14 -3.10
N GLU A 20 -2.98 7.25 -3.74
CA GLU A 20 -2.88 8.54 -3.09
C GLU A 20 -3.00 9.63 -4.15
N ASP A 21 -3.90 10.61 -3.96
CA ASP A 21 -4.12 11.62 -4.98
C ASP A 21 -3.09 12.77 -4.94
N GLU A 22 -2.43 12.98 -3.82
CA GLU A 22 -1.45 14.05 -3.73
C GLU A 22 -0.08 13.58 -4.18
N LEU A 23 0.45 14.24 -5.20
CA LEU A 23 1.74 13.84 -5.77
C LEU A 23 2.86 13.86 -4.74
N MET A 24 2.90 14.89 -3.89
CA MET A 24 3.99 14.99 -2.92
C MET A 24 3.94 13.87 -1.90
N ILE A 25 2.74 13.46 -1.51
CA ILE A 25 2.60 12.36 -0.57
C ILE A 25 3.02 11.05 -1.24
N ARG A 26 2.65 10.86 -2.53
CA ARG A 26 3.09 9.66 -3.25
C ARG A 26 4.61 9.60 -3.34
N MET A 27 5.24 10.75 -3.63
CA MET A 27 6.69 10.78 -3.71
C MET A 27 7.35 10.49 -2.37
N LEU A 28 6.77 11.01 -1.29
CA LEU A 28 7.28 10.72 0.04
C LEU A 28 7.18 9.23 0.34
N LEU A 29 6.02 8.64 0.07
CA LEU A 29 5.84 7.20 0.29
C LEU A 29 6.80 6.39 -0.55
N GLU A 30 6.98 6.77 -1.81
CA GLU A 30 7.89 6.06 -2.69
C GLU A 30 9.30 6.04 -2.12
N GLY A 31 9.78 7.19 -1.64
CA GLY A 31 11.09 7.28 -1.04
C GLY A 31 11.22 6.45 0.22
N MET A 32 10.21 6.52 1.08
CA MET A 32 10.23 5.76 2.33
C MET A 32 10.19 4.27 2.07
N LEU A 33 9.33 3.84 1.13
CA LEU A 33 9.23 2.42 0.80
C LEU A 33 10.54 1.90 0.23
N GLY A 34 11.17 2.67 -0.63
CA GLY A 34 12.46 2.28 -1.17
C GLY A 34 13.51 2.15 -0.08
N GLU A 35 13.52 3.08 0.86
CA GLU A 35 14.45 3.03 1.97
C GLU A 35 14.24 1.80 2.83
N LEU A 36 13.00 1.35 2.95
CA LEU A 36 12.68 0.16 3.74
C LEU A 36 12.86 -1.15 2.97
N GLY A 37 13.23 -1.07 1.71
CA GLY A 37 13.46 -2.27 0.91
C GLY A 37 12.26 -2.77 0.14
N TYR A 38 11.21 -1.96 0.03
CA TYR A 38 10.04 -2.32 -0.75
C TYR A 38 10.13 -1.71 -2.14
N THR A 39 9.36 -2.26 -3.07
CA THR A 39 9.27 -1.75 -4.44
C THR A 39 7.86 -1.24 -4.67
N VAL A 40 7.74 -0.07 -5.28
CA VAL A 40 6.42 0.44 -5.66
C VAL A 40 6.07 -0.20 -7.00
N ALA A 41 5.04 -1.04 -6.98
CA ALA A 41 4.63 -1.76 -8.17
C ALA A 41 3.77 -0.90 -9.09
N ALA A 42 2.94 -0.04 -8.49
CA ALA A 42 2.05 0.82 -9.24
C ALA A 42 1.57 1.94 -8.34
N GLU A 43 1.16 3.03 -8.95
CA GLU A 43 0.59 4.17 -8.24
C GLU A 43 -0.71 4.56 -8.91
N ALA A 44 -1.67 5.01 -8.12
CA ALA A 44 -2.93 5.47 -8.63
C ALA A 44 -3.36 6.72 -7.88
N ALA A 45 -3.86 7.71 -8.60
CA ALA A 45 -4.29 8.96 -8.01
C ALA A 45 -5.81 9.12 -8.04
N ARG A 46 -6.50 8.22 -8.73
CA ARG A 46 -7.95 8.30 -8.89
C ARG A 46 -8.56 6.93 -8.68
N ILE A 47 -9.85 6.93 -8.35
CA ILE A 47 -10.56 5.68 -8.06
C ILE A 47 -10.53 4.71 -9.24
N ASP A 48 -10.76 5.21 -10.46
CA ASP A 48 -10.77 4.31 -11.61
C ASP A 48 -9.40 3.67 -11.85
N GLU A 49 -8.34 4.44 -11.69
CA GLU A 49 -6.99 3.90 -11.80
C GLU A 49 -6.71 2.88 -10.71
N ALA A 50 -7.14 3.21 -9.49
CA ALA A 50 -6.92 2.33 -8.35
C ALA A 50 -7.67 1.02 -8.50
N LEU A 51 -8.91 1.08 -8.99
CA LEU A 51 -9.68 -0.14 -9.24
C LEU A 51 -9.02 -1.01 -10.29
N ALA A 52 -8.54 -0.40 -11.37
CA ALA A 52 -7.88 -1.16 -12.42
C ALA A 52 -6.62 -1.82 -11.87
N ALA A 53 -5.82 -1.08 -11.10
CA ALA A 53 -4.60 -1.63 -10.53
C ALA A 53 -4.90 -2.72 -9.51
N ALA A 54 -5.94 -2.52 -8.70
CA ALA A 54 -6.31 -3.51 -7.69
C ALA A 54 -6.70 -4.85 -8.32
N LYS A 55 -7.24 -4.80 -9.51
CA LYS A 55 -7.70 -6.02 -10.18
C LYS A 55 -6.63 -6.68 -11.04
N THR A 56 -5.71 -5.92 -11.57
CA THR A 56 -4.80 -6.45 -12.58
C THR A 56 -3.32 -6.35 -12.26
N ALA A 57 -2.92 -5.43 -11.39
CA ALA A 57 -1.51 -5.25 -11.10
C ALA A 57 -0.99 -6.36 -10.21
N ASP A 58 0.31 -6.60 -10.30
CA ASP A 58 0.98 -7.62 -9.51
C ASP A 58 1.64 -6.94 -8.32
N PHE A 59 1.09 -7.12 -7.13
CA PHE A 59 1.63 -6.51 -5.92
C PHE A 59 1.25 -7.37 -4.70
N ASP A 60 1.93 -7.11 -3.60
CA ASP A 60 1.77 -7.91 -2.38
C ASP A 60 0.92 -7.22 -1.34
N LEU A 61 0.86 -5.90 -1.36
CA LEU A 61 0.13 -5.11 -0.38
C LEU A 61 -0.19 -3.75 -0.97
N ALA A 62 -1.29 -3.16 -0.54
CA ALA A 62 -1.68 -1.82 -0.99
C ALA A 62 -1.73 -0.85 0.18
N ILE A 63 -1.36 0.40 -0.08
CA ILE A 63 -1.55 1.52 0.84
C ILE A 63 -2.60 2.40 0.23
N LEU A 64 -3.69 2.62 0.95
CA LEU A 64 -4.87 3.30 0.42
C LEU A 64 -5.17 4.57 1.20
N ASP A 65 -5.15 5.71 0.51
CA ASP A 65 -5.69 6.94 1.09
C ASP A 65 -7.20 6.75 1.22
N VAL A 66 -7.76 7.07 2.38
CA VAL A 66 -9.19 6.83 2.62
C VAL A 66 -10.09 7.75 1.81
N ASN A 67 -9.57 8.90 1.41
CA ASN A 67 -10.36 9.87 0.66
C ASN A 67 -9.60 10.31 -0.56
N LEU A 68 -9.96 9.78 -1.71
CA LEU A 68 -9.23 10.01 -2.94
C LEU A 68 -10.00 11.05 -3.76
N ASN A 69 -9.53 12.30 -3.75
CA ASN A 69 -10.20 13.40 -4.46
C ASN A 69 -11.68 13.51 -4.08
N GLY A 70 -11.96 13.35 -2.79
CA GLY A 70 -13.33 13.44 -2.33
C GLY A 70 -14.17 12.20 -2.55
N GLN A 71 -13.60 11.16 -3.14
CA GLN A 71 -14.33 9.93 -3.39
C GLN A 71 -13.91 8.87 -2.37
N PRO A 72 -14.85 8.10 -1.85
CA PRO A 72 -14.52 7.09 -0.86
C PRO A 72 -13.72 5.96 -1.47
N ILE A 73 -12.87 5.36 -0.66
CA ILE A 73 -11.95 4.32 -1.10
C ILE A 73 -12.60 2.93 -1.07
N SER A 74 -13.81 2.82 -0.56
CA SER A 74 -14.47 1.53 -0.35
C SER A 74 -14.44 0.60 -1.55
N PRO A 75 -14.72 1.06 -2.78
CA PRO A 75 -14.70 0.14 -3.91
C PRO A 75 -13.35 -0.52 -4.12
N VAL A 76 -12.26 0.22 -3.87
CA VAL A 76 -10.93 -0.32 -4.02
C VAL A 76 -10.65 -1.33 -2.93
N ALA A 77 -11.02 -1.00 -1.68
CA ALA A 77 -10.85 -1.93 -0.57
C ALA A 77 -11.63 -3.22 -0.82
N ASP A 78 -12.85 -3.10 -1.32
CA ASP A 78 -13.68 -4.27 -1.62
C ASP A 78 -13.00 -5.16 -2.66
N ALA A 79 -12.41 -4.56 -3.68
CA ALA A 79 -11.72 -5.32 -4.71
C ALA A 79 -10.51 -6.06 -4.15
N LEU A 80 -9.81 -5.44 -3.21
CA LEU A 80 -8.66 -6.07 -2.59
C LEU A 80 -9.06 -7.22 -1.68
N VAL A 81 -10.16 -7.06 -0.96
CA VAL A 81 -10.70 -8.16 -0.15
C VAL A 81 -11.06 -9.34 -1.04
N ALA A 82 -11.74 -9.08 -2.16
CA ALA A 82 -12.13 -10.14 -3.07
C ALA A 82 -10.92 -10.86 -3.63
N ARG A 83 -9.82 -10.15 -3.80
CA ARG A 83 -8.58 -10.71 -4.33
C ARG A 83 -7.76 -11.42 -3.25
N GLY A 84 -8.05 -11.15 -1.98
CA GLY A 84 -7.29 -11.72 -0.88
C GLY A 84 -5.96 -11.05 -0.62
N THR A 85 -5.81 -9.80 -1.04
CA THR A 85 -4.57 -9.06 -0.91
C THR A 85 -4.66 -8.12 0.30
N PRO A 86 -3.66 -8.14 1.19
CA PRO A 86 -3.67 -7.26 2.35
C PRO A 86 -3.50 -5.80 1.95
N PHE A 87 -4.03 -4.92 2.77
CA PHE A 87 -3.88 -3.49 2.56
C PHE A 87 -3.94 -2.76 3.90
N VAL A 88 -3.39 -1.55 3.91
CA VAL A 88 -3.46 -0.65 5.05
C VAL A 88 -4.01 0.67 4.57
N PHE A 89 -4.67 1.39 5.47
CA PHE A 89 -5.19 2.71 5.15
C PHE A 89 -4.21 3.80 5.59
N ALA A 90 -4.25 4.92 4.89
CA ALA A 90 -3.52 6.11 5.29
C ALA A 90 -4.52 7.25 5.41
N THR A 91 -4.49 7.98 6.51
CA THR A 91 -5.48 9.01 6.74
C THR A 91 -4.94 10.12 7.62
N GLY A 92 -5.38 11.34 7.37
CA GLY A 92 -5.12 12.44 8.27
C GLY A 92 -6.17 12.60 9.36
N TYR A 93 -7.21 11.80 9.32
CA TYR A 93 -8.35 11.93 10.22
C TYR A 93 -8.48 10.80 11.23
N GLY A 94 -7.54 9.88 11.25
CA GLY A 94 -7.63 8.74 12.14
C GLY A 94 -8.76 7.83 11.72
N GLU A 95 -9.32 7.10 12.68
CA GLU A 95 -10.34 6.11 12.38
C GLU A 95 -11.60 6.69 11.79
N ARG A 96 -11.83 7.97 12.00
CA ARG A 96 -13.06 8.58 11.51
C ARG A 96 -13.15 8.59 10.00
N GLY A 97 -12.02 8.59 9.32
CA GLY A 97 -12.03 8.61 7.87
C GLY A 97 -12.25 7.27 7.24
N LEU A 98 -12.24 6.19 8.02
CA LEU A 98 -12.32 4.85 7.46
C LEU A 98 -13.74 4.50 7.09
N PRO A 99 -13.94 3.75 6.00
CA PRO A 99 -15.25 3.18 5.73
C PRO A 99 -15.67 2.29 6.90
N GLU A 100 -16.95 2.32 7.21
CA GLU A 100 -17.46 1.62 8.39
C GLU A 100 -17.07 0.15 8.41
N LEU A 101 -17.13 -0.49 7.27
CA LEU A 101 -16.84 -1.90 7.15
C LEU A 101 -15.38 -2.23 7.46
N TYR A 102 -14.50 -1.25 7.40
CA TYR A 102 -13.06 -1.48 7.52
C TYR A 102 -12.43 -0.77 8.70
N ARG A 103 -13.23 -0.43 9.71
CA ARG A 103 -12.71 0.33 10.86
C ARG A 103 -11.66 -0.40 11.65
N ASP A 104 -11.65 -1.72 11.58
CA ASP A 104 -10.68 -2.52 12.31
C ASP A 104 -9.38 -2.72 11.55
N ARG A 105 -9.28 -2.20 10.34
CA ARG A 105 -8.08 -2.41 9.53
C ARG A 105 -6.93 -1.56 10.01
N PRO A 106 -5.69 -2.02 9.79
CA PRO A 106 -4.53 -1.21 10.15
C PRO A 106 -4.56 0.13 9.43
N THR A 107 -4.25 1.18 10.16
CA THR A 107 -4.34 2.55 9.64
C THR A 107 -3.07 3.31 9.99
N LEU A 108 -2.48 3.93 8.98
CA LEU A 108 -1.29 4.74 9.12
C LEU A 108 -1.69 6.20 9.12
N LYS A 109 -1.30 6.93 10.15
CA LYS A 109 -1.64 8.34 10.25
C LYS A 109 -0.67 9.21 9.48
N LYS A 110 -1.17 10.23 8.83
CA LYS A 110 -0.34 11.25 8.21
C LYS A 110 -0.02 12.32 9.27
N PRO A 111 1.16 12.90 9.26
CA PRO A 111 2.28 12.62 8.36
C PRO A 111 2.97 11.30 8.72
N PHE A 112 3.49 10.65 7.71
CA PHE A 112 4.10 9.34 7.89
C PHE A 112 5.45 9.43 8.56
N GLN A 113 5.75 8.47 9.41
CA GLN A 113 7.09 8.30 9.97
C GLN A 113 7.62 6.96 9.53
N LEU A 114 8.92 6.93 9.25
CA LEU A 114 9.54 5.75 8.65
C LEU A 114 9.35 4.50 9.50
N ASP A 115 9.57 4.62 10.80
CA ASP A 115 9.46 3.48 11.68
C ASP A 115 8.02 2.98 11.79
N GLY A 116 7.06 3.91 11.84
CA GLY A 116 5.66 3.54 11.88
C GLY A 116 5.24 2.83 10.61
N LEU A 117 5.70 3.34 9.47
CA LEU A 117 5.41 2.70 8.20
C LEU A 117 6.01 1.30 8.15
N ARG A 118 7.26 1.15 8.56
CA ARG A 118 7.92 -0.14 8.57
C ARG A 118 7.13 -1.17 9.39
N ARG A 119 6.74 -0.79 10.59
CA ARG A 119 6.03 -1.72 11.46
C ARG A 119 4.66 -2.08 10.92
N MET A 120 3.95 -1.10 10.39
CA MET A 120 2.62 -1.33 9.83
C MET A 120 2.68 -2.32 8.67
N LEU A 121 3.65 -2.13 7.77
CA LEU A 121 3.77 -2.99 6.61
C LEU A 121 4.19 -4.40 7.01
N GLN A 122 5.10 -4.53 7.95
CA GLN A 122 5.51 -5.85 8.42
C GLN A 122 4.33 -6.59 9.04
N THR A 123 3.55 -5.91 9.85
CA THR A 123 2.39 -6.53 10.48
C THR A 123 1.37 -6.95 9.44
N ALA A 124 1.10 -6.10 8.47
CA ALA A 124 0.10 -6.42 7.45
C ALA A 124 0.53 -7.58 6.57
N LEU A 125 1.81 -7.64 6.23
CA LEU A 125 2.32 -8.70 5.36
C LEU A 125 2.43 -10.03 6.09
N ASP A 126 2.75 -10.00 7.38
CA ASP A 126 2.94 -11.22 8.14
C ASP A 126 1.65 -11.73 8.76
N GLY A 127 0.76 -10.82 9.06
CA GLY A 127 -0.39 -11.16 9.88
C GLY A 127 -1.49 -11.83 9.15
N LYS A 128 -1.45 -11.74 7.90
CA LYS A 128 -2.44 -12.35 7.24
C LYS A 128 -3.51 -12.82 7.97
#